data_12e8d8b431a01fc7ca694fe963bee9b8
#
_entry.id   12e8d8b431a01fc7ca694fe963bee9b8
#
_cell.length_a   1.000
_cell.length_b   1.000
_cell.length_c   1.000
_cell.angle_alpha   90.00
_cell.angle_beta   90.00
_cell.angle_gamma   90.00
#
_symmetry.space_group_name_H-M   'P 1'
#
loop_
_entity.id
_entity.type
_entity.pdbx_description
1 polymer ?
#
loop_
_entity_poly.entity_id
_entity_poly.type
_entity_poly.pdbx_seq_one_letter_code
_entity_poly.pdbx_strand_id
1 'polypeptide(L)'
;MLELKDVTISYKNVPTVQHFNMSMKQGQIISLVGESGSGKSTVIRAILGLLPGGGKVTAGQITLEGEDLLAYNSEKWRKLRGTDISMIFQDSGAMMNPTKKIGSVFTEYILTHEKISKKEAWNKGIMM
;
A
#
# COMPACT_ATOMS: atom_id res chain seq x y z
N MET A 1 -0.39 -13.47 -7.77
CA MET A 1 -1.86 -13.26 -7.80
C MET A 1 -2.28 -12.55 -6.54
N LEU A 2 -3.07 -11.48 -6.66
CA LEU A 2 -3.71 -10.80 -5.51
C LEU A 2 -5.18 -11.25 -5.42
N GLU A 3 -5.62 -11.64 -4.23
CA GLU A 3 -7.00 -12.10 -4.04
C GLU A 3 -7.58 -11.53 -2.75
N LEU A 4 -8.80 -11.00 -2.84
CA LEU A 4 -9.61 -10.55 -1.73
C LEU A 4 -10.85 -11.44 -1.67
N LYS A 5 -11.08 -12.11 -0.54
CA LYS A 5 -12.22 -12.99 -0.30
C LYS A 5 -13.06 -12.50 0.85
N ASP A 6 -14.29 -12.15 0.56
CA ASP A 6 -15.32 -11.75 1.54
C ASP A 6 -14.84 -10.66 2.52
N VAL A 7 -14.09 -9.69 2.00
CA VAL A 7 -13.43 -8.67 2.81
C VAL A 7 -14.42 -7.65 3.32
N THR A 8 -14.46 -7.50 4.65
CA THR A 8 -15.19 -6.44 5.33
C THR A 8 -14.20 -5.51 6.04
N ILE A 9 -14.35 -4.20 5.82
CA ILE A 9 -13.50 -3.15 6.41
C ILE A 9 -14.37 -2.26 7.26
N SER A 10 -13.96 -2.03 8.51
CA SER A 10 -14.73 -1.23 9.47
C SER A 10 -13.88 -0.12 10.07
N TYR A 11 -14.52 1.01 10.39
CA TYR A 11 -13.99 2.11 11.19
C TYR A 11 -14.83 2.26 12.44
N LYS A 12 -14.19 2.25 13.62
CA LYS A 12 -14.91 2.34 14.91
C LYS A 12 -16.09 1.35 14.99
N ASN A 13 -15.89 0.12 14.54
CA ASN A 13 -16.89 -0.94 14.46
C ASN A 13 -18.07 -0.69 13.50
N VAL A 14 -18.00 0.34 12.66
CA VAL A 14 -18.99 0.58 11.60
C VAL A 14 -18.44 0.04 10.28
N PRO A 15 -19.10 -0.94 9.65
CA PRO A 15 -18.69 -1.47 8.35
C PRO A 15 -18.80 -0.41 7.26
N THR A 16 -17.68 -0.13 6.59
CA THR A 16 -17.62 0.82 5.47
C THR A 16 -17.59 0.11 4.12
N VAL A 17 -16.94 -1.04 4.07
CA VAL A 17 -16.95 -1.96 2.93
C VAL A 17 -17.36 -3.32 3.46
N GLN A 18 -18.25 -4.00 2.76
CA GLN A 18 -18.76 -5.30 3.18
C GLN A 18 -18.70 -6.30 2.02
N HIS A 19 -18.31 -7.51 2.34
CA HIS A 19 -18.34 -8.66 1.43
C HIS A 19 -17.65 -8.41 0.09
N PHE A 20 -16.54 -7.65 0.09
CA PHE A 20 -15.82 -7.31 -1.12
C PHE A 20 -14.97 -8.49 -1.61
N ASN A 21 -15.13 -8.82 -2.88
CA ASN A 21 -14.41 -9.89 -3.54
C ASN A 21 -13.69 -9.36 -4.78
N MET A 22 -12.44 -9.72 -4.95
CA MET A 22 -11.64 -9.37 -6.13
C MET A 22 -10.53 -10.40 -6.31
N SER A 23 -10.23 -10.75 -7.55
CA SER A 23 -9.07 -11.58 -7.90
C SER A 23 -8.34 -10.93 -9.07
N MET A 24 -7.02 -10.75 -8.94
CA MET A 24 -6.16 -10.17 -9.95
C MET A 24 -4.99 -11.09 -10.25
N LYS A 25 -4.87 -11.51 -11.50
CA LYS A 25 -3.76 -12.32 -12.01
C LYS A 25 -2.62 -11.43 -12.50
N GLN A 26 -1.45 -12.02 -12.67
CA GLN A 26 -0.30 -11.32 -13.25
C GLN A 26 -0.64 -10.75 -14.63
N GLY A 27 -0.21 -9.51 -14.89
CA GLY A 27 -0.45 -8.80 -16.15
C GLY A 27 -1.85 -8.21 -16.30
N GLN A 28 -2.75 -8.38 -15.33
CA GLN A 28 -4.08 -7.77 -15.38
C GLN A 28 -4.09 -6.33 -14.85
N ILE A 29 -4.97 -5.53 -15.43
CA ILE A 29 -5.35 -4.20 -14.93
C ILE A 29 -6.80 -4.28 -14.49
N ILE A 30 -7.08 -3.90 -13.23
CA ILE A 30 -8.44 -3.84 -12.69
C ILE A 30 -8.78 -2.41 -12.33
N SER A 31 -9.95 -1.95 -12.78
CA SER A 31 -10.50 -0.64 -12.41
C SER A 31 -11.62 -0.80 -11.40
N LEU A 32 -11.52 -0.09 -10.27
CA LEU A 32 -12.60 0.03 -9.29
C LEU A 32 -13.41 1.29 -9.62
N VAL A 33 -14.66 1.11 -10.03
CA VAL A 33 -15.57 2.19 -10.39
C VAL A 33 -16.69 2.30 -9.37
N GLY A 34 -17.14 3.51 -9.07
CA GLY A 34 -18.22 3.78 -8.13
C GLY A 34 -18.24 5.25 -7.72
N GLU A 35 -19.30 5.66 -7.03
CA GLU A 35 -19.47 7.03 -6.56
C GLU A 35 -18.41 7.46 -5.55
N SER A 36 -18.28 8.77 -5.31
CA SER A 36 -17.42 9.27 -4.24
C SER A 36 -17.91 8.73 -2.89
N GLY A 37 -16.98 8.29 -2.04
CA GLY A 37 -17.32 7.68 -0.75
C GLY A 37 -17.70 6.20 -0.78
N SER A 38 -17.78 5.54 -1.94
CA SER A 38 -18.14 4.11 -2.04
C SER A 38 -17.08 3.12 -1.54
N GLY A 39 -15.98 3.59 -0.94
CA GLY A 39 -14.97 2.72 -0.34
C GLY A 39 -13.82 2.29 -1.26
N LYS A 40 -13.72 2.78 -2.50
CA LYS A 40 -12.64 2.42 -3.44
C LYS A 40 -11.24 2.61 -2.86
N SER A 41 -10.96 3.81 -2.35
CA SER A 41 -9.67 4.12 -1.73
C SER A 41 -9.45 3.33 -0.43
N THR A 42 -10.52 2.97 0.27
CA THR A 42 -10.47 2.13 1.48
C THR A 42 -10.01 0.73 1.13
N VAL A 43 -10.54 0.12 0.06
CA VAL A 43 -10.10 -1.20 -0.41
C VAL A 43 -8.62 -1.17 -0.81
N ILE A 44 -8.18 -0.19 -1.61
CA ILE A 44 -6.78 -0.07 -2.03
C ILE A 44 -5.86 0.08 -0.81
N ARG A 45 -6.24 0.91 0.17
CA ARG A 45 -5.47 1.08 1.41
C ARG A 45 -5.45 -0.17 2.29
N ALA A 46 -6.52 -0.95 2.29
CA ALA A 46 -6.56 -2.24 2.99
C ALA A 46 -5.55 -3.23 2.40
N ILE A 47 -5.45 -3.32 1.08
CA ILE A 47 -4.46 -4.16 0.38
C ILE A 47 -3.03 -3.79 0.78
N LEU A 48 -2.76 -2.52 1.04
CA LEU A 48 -1.44 -2.01 1.46
C LEU A 48 -1.21 -2.04 2.98
N GLY A 49 -2.23 -2.41 3.77
CA GLY A 49 -2.18 -2.30 5.23
C GLY A 49 -2.02 -0.86 5.72
N LEU A 50 -2.62 0.12 5.01
CA LEU A 50 -2.51 1.56 5.27
C LEU A 50 -3.87 2.20 5.58
N LEU A 51 -4.76 1.48 6.26
CA LEU A 51 -6.04 2.02 6.67
C LEU A 51 -5.84 3.13 7.71
N PRO A 52 -6.31 4.37 7.46
CA PRO A 52 -6.19 5.47 8.39
C PRO A 52 -7.24 5.40 9.51
N GLY A 53 -7.09 6.21 10.55
CA GLY A 53 -8.16 6.47 11.52
C GLY A 53 -8.64 5.26 12.31
N GLY A 54 -7.80 4.24 12.51
CA GLY A 54 -8.19 3.03 13.21
C GLY A 54 -9.04 2.07 12.40
N GLY A 55 -9.08 2.23 11.07
CA GLY A 55 -9.71 1.28 10.16
C GLY A 55 -9.05 -0.09 10.24
N LYS A 56 -9.86 -1.14 10.16
CA LYS A 56 -9.40 -2.54 10.22
C LYS A 56 -10.18 -3.39 9.24
N VAL A 57 -9.51 -4.42 8.71
CA VAL A 57 -10.20 -5.55 8.08
C VAL A 57 -10.76 -6.41 9.20
N THR A 58 -12.08 -6.50 9.27
CA THR A 58 -12.80 -7.19 10.36
C THR A 58 -13.29 -8.58 9.96
N ALA A 59 -13.34 -8.88 8.67
CA ALA A 59 -13.65 -10.21 8.14
C ALA A 59 -13.02 -10.41 6.76
N GLY A 60 -12.92 -11.65 6.34
CA GLY A 60 -12.38 -12.04 5.04
C GLY A 60 -10.85 -12.20 5.04
N GLN A 61 -10.30 -12.35 3.84
CA GLN A 61 -8.87 -12.55 3.62
C GLN A 61 -8.35 -11.66 2.50
N ILE A 62 -7.10 -11.22 2.62
CA ILE A 62 -6.35 -10.54 1.56
C ILE A 62 -5.04 -11.31 1.36
N THR A 63 -4.90 -11.98 0.23
CA THR A 63 -3.69 -12.77 -0.07
C THR A 63 -2.94 -12.22 -1.27
N LEU A 64 -1.62 -12.17 -1.18
CA LEU A 64 -0.70 -11.87 -2.28
C LEU A 64 0.24 -13.06 -2.47
N GLU A 65 0.28 -13.62 -3.68
CA GLU A 65 1.05 -14.82 -4.02
C GLU A 65 0.84 -15.98 -3.01
N GLY A 66 -0.39 -16.10 -2.48
CA GLY A 66 -0.79 -17.13 -1.52
C GLY A 66 -0.49 -16.80 -0.06
N GLU A 67 0.25 -15.72 0.24
CA GLU A 67 0.51 -15.27 1.61
C GLU A 67 -0.59 -14.34 2.10
N ASP A 68 -1.09 -14.55 3.32
CA ASP A 68 -2.09 -13.69 3.96
C ASP A 68 -1.45 -12.40 4.47
N LEU A 69 -1.81 -11.28 3.84
CA LEU A 69 -1.31 -9.96 4.21
C LEU A 69 -1.81 -9.48 5.59
N LEU A 70 -2.94 -10.00 6.06
CA LEU A 70 -3.48 -9.62 7.37
C LEU A 70 -2.64 -10.19 8.53
N ALA A 71 -1.87 -11.25 8.28
CA ALA A 71 -0.94 -11.83 9.25
C ALA A 71 0.44 -11.15 9.28
N TYR A 72 0.68 -10.14 8.42
CA TYR A 72 1.97 -9.48 8.34
C TYR A 72 2.25 -8.58 9.52
N ASN A 73 3.43 -8.72 10.11
CA ASN A 73 3.98 -7.77 11.07
C ASN A 73 4.60 -6.54 10.37
N SER A 74 5.01 -5.55 11.14
CA SER A 74 5.59 -4.30 10.62
C SER A 74 6.83 -4.51 9.75
N GLU A 75 7.66 -5.52 10.03
CA GLU A 75 8.87 -5.80 9.26
C GLU A 75 8.55 -6.42 7.89
N LYS A 76 7.62 -7.37 7.84
CA LYS A 76 7.13 -7.94 6.58
C LYS A 76 6.49 -6.87 5.70
N TRP A 77 5.65 -6.01 6.29
CA TRP A 77 5.07 -4.87 5.58
C TRP A 77 6.13 -3.92 5.02
N ARG A 78 7.17 -3.61 5.79
CA ARG A 78 8.26 -2.73 5.35
C ARG A 78 9.01 -3.31 4.14
N LYS A 79 9.20 -4.62 4.08
CA LYS A 79 9.85 -5.30 2.95
C LYS A 79 8.95 -5.33 1.71
N LEU A 80 7.66 -5.58 1.90
CA LEU A 80 6.70 -5.71 0.79
C LEU A 80 6.44 -4.36 0.11
N ARG A 81 6.23 -3.31 0.91
CA ARG A 81 5.93 -1.97 0.38
C ARG A 81 7.16 -1.37 -0.29
N GLY A 82 6.97 -0.89 -1.52
CA GLY A 82 8.02 -0.29 -2.34
C GLY A 82 8.85 -1.30 -3.15
N THR A 83 8.74 -2.62 -2.87
CA THR A 83 9.37 -3.70 -3.64
C THR A 83 8.33 -4.44 -4.49
N ASP A 84 7.37 -5.09 -3.83
CA ASP A 84 6.40 -5.95 -4.49
C ASP A 84 5.06 -5.23 -4.70
N ILE A 85 4.77 -4.25 -3.86
CA ILE A 85 3.53 -3.47 -3.92
C ILE A 85 3.82 -1.99 -3.67
N SER A 86 3.23 -1.12 -4.50
CA SER A 86 3.34 0.33 -4.37
C SER A 86 2.01 1.01 -4.66
N MET A 87 1.88 2.27 -4.24
CA MET A 87 0.69 3.08 -4.46
C MET A 87 1.08 4.47 -4.94
N ILE A 88 0.39 4.93 -5.99
CA ILE A 88 0.42 6.33 -6.41
C ILE A 88 -0.82 7.01 -5.85
N PHE A 89 -0.64 8.02 -5.01
CA PHE A 89 -1.74 8.79 -4.43
C PHE A 89 -2.28 9.82 -5.43
N GLN A 90 -3.56 10.16 -5.31
CA GLN A 90 -4.23 11.14 -6.17
C GLN A 90 -3.56 12.52 -6.12
N ASP A 91 -3.05 12.92 -4.97
CA ASP A 91 -2.28 14.16 -4.77
C ASP A 91 -0.88 13.79 -4.25
N SER A 92 0.00 13.42 -5.17
CA SER A 92 1.38 13.04 -4.85
C SER A 92 2.21 14.23 -4.32
N GLY A 93 1.87 15.45 -4.71
CA GLY A 93 2.56 16.66 -4.22
C GLY A 93 2.33 16.90 -2.73
N ALA A 94 1.11 16.71 -2.26
CA ALA A 94 0.78 16.85 -0.83
C ALA A 94 1.40 15.74 0.05
N MET A 95 1.83 14.63 -0.55
CA MET A 95 2.48 13.53 0.18
C MET A 95 3.96 13.79 0.45
N MET A 96 4.57 14.75 -0.24
CA MET A 96 5.98 15.10 -0.02
C MET A 96 6.12 16.01 1.20
N ASN A 97 7.09 15.69 2.06
CA ASN A 97 7.39 16.57 3.20
C ASN A 97 8.05 17.89 2.68
N PRO A 98 7.38 19.04 2.80
CA PRO A 98 7.88 20.30 2.25
C PRO A 98 9.17 20.81 2.93
N THR A 99 9.50 20.27 4.11
CA THR A 99 10.72 20.66 4.85
C THR A 99 11.92 19.80 4.48
N LYS A 100 11.75 18.70 3.76
CA LYS A 100 12.84 17.83 3.31
C LYS A 100 13.27 18.16 1.89
N LYS A 101 14.57 18.14 1.64
CA LYS A 101 15.11 18.21 0.27
C LYS A 101 14.74 16.93 -0.49
N ILE A 102 14.37 17.06 -1.76
CA ILE A 102 13.98 15.92 -2.62
C ILE A 102 15.05 14.84 -2.63
N GLY A 103 16.31 15.19 -2.81
CA GLY A 103 17.42 14.22 -2.78
C GLY A 103 17.53 13.43 -1.49
N SER A 104 17.16 14.00 -0.33
CA SER A 104 17.14 13.26 0.93
C SER A 104 15.99 12.25 0.99
N VAL A 105 14.85 12.55 0.37
CA VAL A 105 13.70 11.62 0.29
C VAL A 105 14.07 10.40 -0.56
N PHE A 106 14.67 10.61 -1.73
CA PHE A 106 15.15 9.50 -2.56
C PHE A 106 16.22 8.66 -1.87
N THR A 107 17.18 9.30 -1.22
CA THR A 107 18.25 8.61 -0.48
C THR A 107 17.67 7.75 0.65
N GLU A 108 16.73 8.28 1.42
CA GLU A 108 16.05 7.58 2.51
C GLU A 108 15.28 6.36 1.99
N TYR A 109 14.56 6.51 0.87
CA TYR A 109 13.86 5.42 0.21
C TYR A 109 14.81 4.30 -0.20
N ILE A 110 15.90 4.63 -0.90
CA ILE A 110 16.88 3.65 -1.37
C ILE A 110 17.53 2.91 -0.21
N LEU A 111 17.96 3.63 0.85
CA LEU A 111 18.57 3.02 2.04
C LEU A 111 17.60 2.14 2.84
N THR A 112 16.29 2.34 2.69
CA THR A 112 15.28 1.50 3.34
C THR A 112 15.20 0.12 2.67
N HIS A 113 15.44 0.06 1.37
CA HIS A 113 15.29 -1.16 0.56
C HIS A 113 16.61 -1.82 0.17
N GLU A 114 17.71 -1.07 0.17
CA GLU A 114 19.02 -1.56 -0.28
C GLU A 114 20.10 -1.36 0.81
N LYS A 115 20.95 -2.35 0.94
CA LYS A 115 22.12 -2.31 1.86
C LYS A 115 23.34 -1.72 1.16
N ILE A 116 23.30 -0.42 0.87
CA ILE A 116 24.39 0.34 0.24
C ILE A 116 24.78 1.55 1.08
N SER A 117 25.92 2.17 0.77
CA SER A 117 26.35 3.39 1.44
C SER A 117 25.46 4.60 1.08
N LYS A 118 25.43 5.61 1.95
CA LYS A 118 24.67 6.84 1.71
C LYS A 118 25.13 7.57 0.43
N LYS A 119 26.42 7.47 0.09
CA LYS A 119 26.99 8.07 -1.13
C LYS A 119 26.48 7.37 -2.38
N GLU A 120 26.45 6.04 -2.36
CA GLU A 120 25.89 5.23 -3.46
C GLU A 120 24.40 5.46 -3.63
N ALA A 121 23.64 5.52 -2.52
CA ALA A 121 22.21 5.83 -2.54
C ALA A 121 21.93 7.22 -3.12
N TRP A 122 22.74 8.22 -2.78
CA TRP A 122 22.64 9.57 -3.35
C TRP A 122 22.88 9.55 -4.86
N ASN A 123 23.98 8.92 -5.31
CA ASN A 123 24.29 8.82 -6.74
C ASN A 123 23.20 8.08 -7.52
N LYS A 124 22.66 7.00 -6.96
CA LYS A 124 21.53 6.26 -7.55
C LYS A 124 20.28 7.12 -7.66
N GLY A 125 19.96 7.89 -6.63
CA GLY A 125 18.82 8.80 -6.62
C GLY A 125 18.89 9.93 -7.65
N ILE A 126 20.11 10.36 -8.04
CA ILE A 126 20.31 11.36 -9.11
C ILE A 126 20.00 10.76 -10.50
N MET A 127 20.18 9.44 -10.66
CA MET A 127 20.00 8.74 -11.93
C MET A 127 18.56 8.22 -12.14
N MET A 128 17.69 8.31 -11.14
CA MET A 128 16.25 7.97 -11.20
C MET A 128 15.41 9.13 -11.74
#